data_9a1d80662f1e7819b2e04e48649066c4
#
_entry.id   9a1d80662f1e7819b2e04e48649066c4
#
_cell.length_a   1.000
_cell.length_b   1.000
_cell.length_c   1.000
_cell.angle_alpha   90.00
_cell.angle_beta   90.00
_cell.angle_gamma   90.00
#
_symmetry.space_group_name_H-M   'P 1'
#
loop_
_entity.id
_entity.type
_entity.pdbx_description
1 polymer ?
#
loop_
_entity_poly.entity_id
_entity_poly.type
_entity_poly.pdbx_seq_one_letter_code
_entity_poly.pdbx_strand_id
1 'polypeptide(L)'
;MKLYRIFDGKIQEIQSVDKEIAVRLFSGVGLFETTKILKGKPVFIKDHVRRLINFSKNVWGKYPDPETIISASVLVSGELEIGMLRIFLVEDNLNFHIFLLTDDFPYSKTSNLTIQILPYERNPNSFSSGLKPISYFENVVLREKLKRENIDEGIFLSGGFIAEGTRTNIFWVKDGKVFTPPLNLGILNGITRSKIIMICKEKLSIEVSEEFVKPEDIMEADEVFLSGSVLGVGSVRKIIHNGKERIFDIDKFHLSSIIRDELYKMELEDIQLLSEFWSEPSENEIR
;
A
#
# COMPACT_ATOMS: atom_id res chain seq x y z
N MET A 1 -5.95 12.49 13.94
CA MET A 1 -4.78 12.61 13.06
C MET A 1 -3.69 13.40 13.76
N LYS A 2 -2.50 12.84 13.95
CA LYS A 2 -1.34 13.51 14.54
C LYS A 2 -0.16 13.46 13.57
N LEU A 3 0.65 14.54 13.52
CA LEU A 3 1.82 14.66 12.68
C LEU A 3 3.08 14.75 13.55
N TYR A 4 4.03 13.89 13.31
CA TYR A 4 5.30 13.84 14.01
C TYR A 4 6.46 14.05 13.03
N ARG A 5 7.57 14.63 13.51
CA ARG A 5 8.84 14.74 12.80
C ARG A 5 9.94 14.05 13.61
N ILE A 6 10.82 13.35 12.94
CA ILE A 6 12.08 12.87 13.54
C ILE A 6 13.14 13.97 13.31
N PHE A 7 13.70 14.49 14.40
CA PHE A 7 14.73 15.50 14.38
C PHE A 7 15.80 15.18 15.43
N ASP A 8 17.09 15.09 15.02
CA ASP A 8 18.22 14.68 15.88
C ASP A 8 17.95 13.39 16.70
N GLY A 9 17.37 12.38 16.06
CA GLY A 9 17.00 11.12 16.71
C GLY A 9 15.83 11.20 17.68
N LYS A 10 15.18 12.37 17.84
CA LYS A 10 14.03 12.58 18.70
C LYS A 10 12.74 12.69 17.87
N ILE A 11 11.65 12.19 18.42
CA ILE A 11 10.31 12.31 17.84
C ILE A 11 9.62 13.52 18.48
N GLN A 12 9.07 14.39 17.63
CA GLN A 12 8.36 15.59 18.07
C GLN A 12 7.01 15.68 17.34
N GLU A 13 5.92 15.86 18.09
CA GLU A 13 4.65 16.24 17.48
C GLU A 13 4.75 17.68 16.97
N ILE A 14 4.38 17.91 15.71
CA ILE A 14 4.50 19.22 15.06
C ILE A 14 3.17 19.68 14.50
N GLN A 15 2.98 21.01 14.44
CA GLN A 15 1.81 21.64 13.81
C GLN A 15 2.16 22.40 12.52
N SER A 16 3.45 22.53 12.21
CA SER A 16 3.93 23.24 11.03
C SER A 16 5.24 22.65 10.53
N VAL A 17 5.58 22.91 9.28
CA VAL A 17 6.85 22.54 8.64
C VAL A 17 7.61 23.78 8.21
N ASP A 18 8.95 23.69 8.20
CA ASP A 18 9.83 24.74 7.74
C ASP A 18 9.56 25.09 6.27
N LYS A 19 9.78 26.36 5.89
CA LYS A 19 9.49 26.88 4.56
C LYS A 19 10.16 26.06 3.44
N GLU A 20 11.41 25.69 3.61
CA GLU A 20 12.18 24.94 2.60
C GLU A 20 11.60 23.55 2.39
N ILE A 21 11.23 22.86 3.46
CA ILE A 21 10.57 21.57 3.41
C ILE A 21 9.16 21.68 2.81
N ALA A 22 8.43 22.75 3.15
CA ALA A 22 7.11 23.00 2.59
C ALA A 22 7.18 23.16 1.07
N VAL A 23 8.17 23.85 0.52
CA VAL A 23 8.38 23.99 -0.93
C VAL A 23 8.58 22.61 -1.57
N ARG A 24 9.38 21.73 -0.96
CA ARG A 24 9.60 20.36 -1.45
C ARG A 24 8.31 19.55 -1.46
N LEU A 25 7.57 19.58 -0.37
CA LEU A 25 6.28 18.88 -0.24
C LEU A 25 5.26 19.38 -1.28
N PHE A 26 5.14 20.69 -1.46
CA PHE A 26 4.23 21.28 -2.46
C PHE A 26 4.65 21.01 -3.90
N SER A 27 5.95 20.81 -4.14
CA SER A 27 6.48 20.39 -5.43
C SER A 27 6.37 18.86 -5.65
N GLY A 28 5.86 18.11 -4.67
CA GLY A 28 5.72 16.65 -4.75
C GLY A 28 7.06 15.91 -4.66
N VAL A 29 8.11 16.54 -4.13
CA VAL A 29 9.45 15.96 -3.97
C VAL A 29 9.48 15.19 -2.66
N GLY A 30 9.47 13.87 -2.75
CA GLY A 30 9.53 12.95 -1.62
C GLY A 30 8.95 11.59 -1.96
N LEU A 31 9.14 10.69 -1.03
CA LEU A 31 8.63 9.32 -1.06
C LEU A 31 7.72 9.10 0.14
N PHE A 32 6.78 8.17 0.04
CA PHE A 32 5.96 7.84 1.20
C PHE A 32 5.64 6.35 1.29
N GLU A 33 5.35 5.92 2.51
CA GLU A 33 4.80 4.62 2.81
C GLU A 33 3.47 4.76 3.56
N THR A 34 2.67 3.71 3.52
CA THR A 34 1.44 3.63 4.31
C THR A 34 1.28 2.21 4.80
N THR A 35 1.16 2.04 6.10
CA THR A 35 0.87 0.75 6.71
C THR A 35 -0.33 0.84 7.65
N LYS A 36 -0.96 -0.29 7.89
CA LYS A 36 -2.02 -0.46 8.88
C LYS A 36 -1.39 -0.52 10.27
N ILE A 37 -2.06 0.07 11.26
CA ILE A 37 -1.79 -0.14 12.68
C ILE A 37 -2.79 -1.18 13.18
N LEU A 38 -2.31 -2.19 13.88
CA LEU A 38 -3.11 -3.23 14.51
C LEU A 38 -2.57 -3.49 15.93
N LYS A 39 -3.43 -3.40 16.94
CA LYS A 39 -3.04 -3.52 18.37
C LYS A 39 -1.87 -2.61 18.74
N GLY A 40 -1.91 -1.35 18.32
CA GLY A 40 -0.86 -0.37 18.61
C GLY A 40 0.45 -0.57 17.85
N LYS A 41 0.51 -1.44 16.85
CA LYS A 41 1.74 -1.74 16.12
C LYS A 41 1.57 -1.63 14.60
N PRO A 42 2.57 -1.06 13.89
CA PRO A 42 2.53 -0.95 12.44
C PRO A 42 2.85 -2.30 11.79
N VAL A 43 1.93 -2.80 10.97
CA VAL A 43 2.02 -4.12 10.31
C VAL A 43 3.08 -4.09 9.21
N PHE A 44 3.95 -5.12 9.18
CA PHE A 44 5.04 -5.27 8.20
C PHE A 44 5.95 -4.05 8.08
N ILE A 45 6.17 -3.35 9.18
CA ILE A 45 6.94 -2.09 9.19
C ILE A 45 8.35 -2.26 8.62
N LYS A 46 9.03 -3.38 8.90
CA LYS A 46 10.38 -3.66 8.38
C LYS A 46 10.38 -3.76 6.86
N ASP A 47 9.35 -4.34 6.25
CA ASP A 47 9.23 -4.45 4.80
C ASP A 47 8.92 -3.08 4.16
N HIS A 48 8.04 -2.29 4.78
CA HIS A 48 7.74 -0.93 4.36
C HIS A 48 8.98 -0.03 4.38
N VAL A 49 9.71 -0.04 5.49
CA VAL A 49 10.96 0.75 5.62
C VAL A 49 12.02 0.26 4.64
N ARG A 50 12.20 -1.06 4.48
CA ARG A 50 13.14 -1.61 3.48
C ARG A 50 12.80 -1.11 2.06
N ARG A 51 11.53 -1.08 1.66
CA ARG A 51 11.11 -0.56 0.36
C ARG A 51 11.39 0.94 0.24
N LEU A 52 11.08 1.72 1.27
CA LEU A 52 11.36 3.16 1.31
C LEU A 52 12.86 3.45 1.15
N ILE A 53 13.72 2.71 1.85
CA ILE A 53 15.19 2.80 1.75
C ILE A 53 15.68 2.46 0.35
N ASN A 54 15.16 1.39 -0.26
CA ASN A 54 15.53 1.01 -1.62
C ASN A 54 15.12 2.09 -2.64
N PHE A 55 13.94 2.67 -2.49
CA PHE A 55 13.51 3.80 -3.32
C PHE A 55 14.38 5.04 -3.09
N SER A 56 14.74 5.35 -1.85
CA SER A 56 15.63 6.45 -1.51
C SER A 56 17.01 6.29 -2.17
N LYS A 57 17.58 5.08 -2.12
CA LYS A 57 18.85 4.75 -2.80
C LYS A 57 18.75 4.97 -4.31
N ASN A 58 17.66 4.53 -4.93
CA ASN A 58 17.46 4.66 -6.38
C ASN A 58 17.28 6.11 -6.81
N VAL A 59 16.59 6.93 -6.02
CA VAL A 59 16.25 8.33 -6.37
C VAL A 59 17.39 9.27 -6.03
N TRP A 60 18.02 9.12 -4.85
CA TRP A 60 19.00 10.11 -4.31
C TRP A 60 20.41 9.54 -4.08
N GLY A 61 20.63 8.23 -4.29
CA GLY A 61 21.93 7.59 -4.03
C GLY A 61 22.28 7.47 -2.53
N LYS A 62 21.39 7.92 -1.65
CA LYS A 62 21.55 7.93 -0.18
C LYS A 62 20.23 7.59 0.50
N TYR A 63 20.29 7.31 1.81
CA TYR A 63 19.11 6.96 2.60
C TYR A 63 19.33 7.26 4.08
N PRO A 64 18.25 7.51 4.85
CA PRO A 64 18.31 7.66 6.29
C PRO A 64 18.49 6.30 7.00
N ASP A 65 18.84 6.34 8.28
CA ASP A 65 18.94 5.14 9.11
C ASP A 65 17.57 4.42 9.22
N PRO A 66 17.47 3.15 8.80
CA PRO A 66 16.22 2.38 8.84
C PRO A 66 15.69 2.15 10.26
N GLU A 67 16.60 1.89 11.23
CA GLU A 67 16.20 1.56 12.60
C GLU A 67 15.55 2.75 13.29
N THR A 68 16.04 3.96 13.03
CA THR A 68 15.41 5.20 13.49
C THR A 68 13.96 5.32 12.99
N ILE A 69 13.70 4.99 11.72
CA ILE A 69 12.34 5.04 11.16
C ILE A 69 11.45 3.98 11.78
N ILE A 70 11.95 2.75 11.94
CA ILE A 70 11.20 1.63 12.51
C ILE A 70 10.82 1.96 13.96
N SER A 71 11.81 2.36 14.79
CA SER A 71 11.61 2.69 16.20
C SER A 71 10.56 3.78 16.39
N ALA A 72 10.72 4.87 15.64
CA ALA A 72 9.77 5.98 15.67
C ALA A 72 8.37 5.55 15.24
N SER A 73 8.27 4.72 14.20
CA SER A 73 6.99 4.19 13.71
C SER A 73 6.27 3.34 14.74
N VAL A 74 7.00 2.47 15.46
CA VAL A 74 6.44 1.66 16.54
C VAL A 74 5.94 2.54 17.67
N LEU A 75 6.74 3.54 18.09
CA LEU A 75 6.38 4.42 19.20
C LEU A 75 5.09 5.22 18.92
N VAL A 76 5.02 5.91 17.77
CA VAL A 76 3.82 6.73 17.45
C VAL A 76 2.58 5.89 17.15
N SER A 77 2.74 4.63 16.76
CA SER A 77 1.62 3.72 16.53
C SER A 77 0.97 3.25 17.82
N GLY A 78 1.70 3.24 18.93
CA GLY A 78 1.21 2.77 20.23
C GLY A 78 0.00 3.55 20.79
N GLU A 79 -0.26 4.74 20.26
CA GLU A 79 -1.42 5.55 20.64
C GLU A 79 -2.76 5.06 20.03
N LEU A 80 -2.72 4.18 19.03
CA LEU A 80 -3.89 3.73 18.28
C LEU A 80 -4.04 2.21 18.33
N GLU A 81 -5.17 1.71 18.81
CA GLU A 81 -5.47 0.27 18.75
C GLU A 81 -5.60 -0.22 17.31
N ILE A 82 -6.31 0.53 16.48
CA ILE A 82 -6.45 0.30 15.03
C ILE A 82 -6.31 1.64 14.32
N GLY A 83 -5.53 1.66 13.27
CA GLY A 83 -5.31 2.89 12.52
C GLY A 83 -4.44 2.71 11.29
N MET A 84 -3.90 3.82 10.86
CA MET A 84 -3.00 3.91 9.72
C MET A 84 -1.80 4.79 10.09
N LEU A 85 -0.61 4.34 9.70
CA LEU A 85 0.62 5.12 9.74
C LEU A 85 1.06 5.46 8.32
N ARG A 86 1.35 6.72 8.07
CA ARG A 86 2.07 7.17 6.87
C ARG A 86 3.45 7.68 7.25
N ILE A 87 4.44 7.29 6.47
CA ILE A 87 5.83 7.70 6.61
C ILE A 87 6.17 8.51 5.36
N PHE A 88 6.53 9.78 5.52
CA PHE A 88 6.96 10.63 4.43
C PHE A 88 8.45 10.88 4.56
N LEU A 89 9.18 10.69 3.48
CA LEU A 89 10.60 10.95 3.37
C LEU A 89 10.83 12.06 2.36
N VAL A 90 11.33 13.18 2.83
CA VAL A 90 11.66 14.38 2.03
C VAL A 90 13.16 14.62 2.12
N GLU A 91 13.79 14.90 1.00
CA GLU A 91 15.22 15.17 0.91
C GLU A 91 15.44 16.63 0.47
N ASP A 92 16.36 17.37 1.12
CA ASP A 92 16.64 18.80 0.88
C ASP A 92 18.05 19.07 0.34
N ASN A 93 18.70 18.08 -0.30
CA ASN A 93 20.08 18.03 -0.78
C ASN A 93 21.12 17.76 0.33
N LEU A 94 20.87 18.14 1.56
CA LEU A 94 21.78 17.93 2.71
C LEU A 94 21.32 16.79 3.59
N ASN A 95 20.05 16.80 3.96
CA ASN A 95 19.48 15.91 4.96
C ASN A 95 18.20 15.23 4.49
N PHE A 96 17.81 14.20 5.24
CA PHE A 96 16.48 13.64 5.18
C PHE A 96 15.57 14.18 6.28
N HIS A 97 14.35 14.52 5.89
CA HIS A 97 13.28 14.88 6.82
C HIS A 97 12.23 13.80 6.78
N ILE A 98 11.98 13.22 7.95
CA ILE A 98 11.04 12.11 8.11
C ILE A 98 9.84 12.60 8.90
N PHE A 99 8.66 12.44 8.31
CA PHE A 99 7.39 12.77 8.96
C PHE A 99 6.56 11.51 9.11
N LEU A 100 5.96 11.35 10.26
CA LEU A 100 5.06 10.26 10.60
C LEU A 100 3.67 10.84 10.86
N LEU A 101 2.69 10.33 10.14
CA LEU A 101 1.30 10.75 10.27
C LEU A 101 0.47 9.56 10.71
N THR A 102 -0.11 9.64 11.90
CA THR A 102 -1.06 8.65 12.40
C THR A 102 -2.49 9.15 12.24
N ASP A 103 -3.38 8.26 11.87
CA ASP A 103 -4.80 8.58 11.71
C ASP A 103 -5.65 7.37 12.10
N ASP A 104 -6.79 7.64 12.72
CA ASP A 104 -7.82 6.63 12.94
C ASP A 104 -8.29 6.13 11.58
N PHE A 105 -8.45 4.83 11.47
CA PHE A 105 -8.88 4.23 10.23
C PHE A 105 -10.29 3.65 10.39
N PRO A 106 -11.30 4.23 9.72
CA PRO A 106 -12.59 3.58 9.62
C PRO A 106 -12.40 2.31 8.78
N TYR A 107 -12.91 1.19 9.25
CA TYR A 107 -12.90 -0.08 8.52
C TYR A 107 -13.21 0.14 7.06
N SER A 108 -12.29 -0.18 6.17
CA SER A 108 -12.57 -0.16 4.75
C SER A 108 -13.41 -1.37 4.39
N LYS A 109 -14.37 -1.18 3.51
CA LYS A 109 -15.11 -2.24 2.86
C LYS A 109 -14.13 -3.22 2.21
N THR A 110 -14.13 -4.47 2.65
CA THR A 110 -13.23 -5.52 2.15
C THR A 110 -13.92 -6.55 1.26
N SER A 111 -15.22 -6.37 1.02
CA SER A 111 -16.00 -7.24 0.14
C SER A 111 -17.02 -6.44 -0.66
N ASN A 112 -17.59 -7.05 -1.68
CA ASN A 112 -18.55 -6.40 -2.58
C ASN A 112 -18.00 -5.12 -3.25
N LEU A 113 -16.68 -5.08 -3.55
CA LEU A 113 -16.10 -3.91 -4.19
C LEU A 113 -16.59 -3.75 -5.64
N THR A 114 -16.89 -2.52 -6.02
CA THR A 114 -17.10 -2.12 -7.41
C THR A 114 -15.84 -1.45 -7.92
N ILE A 115 -15.28 -1.94 -9.02
CA ILE A 115 -14.11 -1.35 -9.66
C ILE A 115 -14.42 -0.91 -11.08
N GLN A 116 -13.70 0.10 -11.54
CA GLN A 116 -13.76 0.57 -12.93
C GLN A 116 -12.38 0.49 -13.56
N ILE A 117 -12.30 -0.09 -14.75
CA ILE A 117 -11.11 0.00 -15.57
C ILE A 117 -11.08 1.39 -16.20
N LEU A 118 -10.02 2.14 -15.90
CA LEU A 118 -9.87 3.53 -16.30
C LEU A 118 -9.31 3.63 -17.73
N PRO A 119 -9.64 4.69 -18.48
CA PRO A 119 -9.05 4.94 -19.80
C PRO A 119 -7.67 5.61 -19.71
N TYR A 120 -6.96 5.42 -18.62
CA TYR A 120 -5.67 6.06 -18.33
C TYR A 120 -4.55 5.04 -18.24
N GLU A 121 -3.41 5.40 -18.80
CA GLU A 121 -2.24 4.53 -18.92
C GLU A 121 -1.16 4.93 -17.90
N ARG A 122 -0.60 3.93 -17.20
CA ARG A 122 0.69 4.08 -16.53
C ARG A 122 1.81 4.01 -17.57
N ASN A 123 2.82 4.84 -17.43
CA ASN A 123 4.01 4.75 -18.26
C ASN A 123 5.09 3.94 -17.55
N PRO A 124 5.37 2.68 -17.96
CA PRO A 124 6.38 1.85 -17.32
C PRO A 124 7.81 2.39 -17.48
N ASN A 125 8.04 3.28 -18.45
CA ASN A 125 9.32 3.93 -18.68
C ASN A 125 9.46 5.29 -17.97
N SER A 126 8.49 5.69 -17.14
CA SER A 126 8.60 6.89 -16.33
C SER A 126 9.65 6.72 -15.23
N PHE A 127 10.38 7.79 -14.91
CA PHE A 127 11.31 7.82 -13.77
C PHE A 127 10.65 7.39 -12.46
N SER A 128 9.38 7.70 -12.27
CA SER A 128 8.61 7.35 -11.07
C SER A 128 7.93 5.98 -11.14
N SER A 129 8.12 5.23 -12.23
CA SER A 129 7.54 3.90 -12.39
C SER A 129 7.97 2.95 -11.28
N GLY A 130 7.01 2.24 -10.67
CA GLY A 130 7.25 1.34 -9.56
C GLY A 130 7.63 2.03 -8.22
N LEU A 131 7.76 3.36 -8.20
CA LEU A 131 8.01 4.13 -6.97
C LEU A 131 6.70 4.52 -6.27
N LYS A 132 6.84 5.07 -5.06
CA LYS A 132 5.74 5.63 -4.27
C LYS A 132 6.02 7.09 -3.90
N PRO A 133 5.98 8.02 -4.91
CA PRO A 133 6.29 9.44 -4.71
C PRO A 133 5.13 10.18 -4.02
N ILE A 134 5.43 11.27 -3.33
CA ILE A 134 4.43 12.16 -2.72
C ILE A 134 3.54 12.82 -3.78
N SER A 135 4.05 13.03 -5.01
CA SER A 135 3.29 13.53 -6.16
C SER A 135 2.19 12.55 -6.61
N TYR A 136 1.18 12.38 -5.77
CA TYR A 136 0.11 11.38 -5.92
C TYR A 136 -1.19 12.00 -6.44
N PHE A 137 -1.08 13.13 -7.17
CA PHE A 137 -2.19 13.93 -7.64
C PHE A 137 -3.24 13.13 -8.42
N GLU A 138 -2.82 12.44 -9.47
CA GLU A 138 -3.71 11.68 -10.34
C GLU A 138 -4.49 10.61 -9.55
N ASN A 139 -3.81 9.85 -8.70
CA ASN A 139 -4.43 8.82 -7.87
C ASN A 139 -5.47 9.38 -6.91
N VAL A 140 -5.20 10.54 -6.30
CA VAL A 140 -6.12 11.17 -5.35
C VAL A 140 -7.37 11.70 -6.06
N VAL A 141 -7.18 12.48 -7.13
CA VAL A 141 -8.27 13.12 -7.85
C VAL A 141 -9.20 12.09 -8.52
N LEU A 142 -8.61 11.05 -9.14
CA LEU A 142 -9.41 9.98 -9.74
C LEU A 142 -10.22 9.23 -8.69
N ARG A 143 -9.62 8.92 -7.53
CA ARG A 143 -10.34 8.25 -6.45
C ARG A 143 -11.50 9.09 -5.90
N GLU A 144 -11.33 10.40 -5.76
CA GLU A 144 -12.41 11.29 -5.35
C GLU A 144 -13.56 11.31 -6.37
N LYS A 145 -13.23 11.31 -7.67
CA LYS A 145 -14.21 11.21 -8.74
C LYS A 145 -14.99 9.90 -8.67
N LEU A 146 -14.29 8.77 -8.60
CA LEU A 146 -14.87 7.44 -8.51
C LEU A 146 -15.78 7.28 -7.28
N LYS A 147 -15.37 7.83 -6.13
CA LYS A 147 -16.16 7.81 -4.91
C LYS A 147 -17.52 8.51 -5.07
N ARG A 148 -17.58 9.62 -5.83
CA ARG A 148 -18.84 10.30 -6.14
C ARG A 148 -19.77 9.46 -7.00
N GLU A 149 -19.22 8.52 -7.77
CA GLU A 149 -19.94 7.57 -8.63
C GLU A 149 -20.21 6.23 -7.92
N ASN A 150 -19.94 6.13 -6.60
CA ASN A 150 -20.02 4.91 -5.79
C ASN A 150 -19.15 3.75 -6.32
N ILE A 151 -17.99 4.08 -6.89
CA ILE A 151 -16.97 3.15 -7.33
C ILE A 151 -15.85 3.12 -6.29
N ASP A 152 -15.51 1.93 -5.81
CA ASP A 152 -14.58 1.74 -4.70
C ASP A 152 -13.10 1.90 -5.14
N GLU A 153 -12.76 1.52 -6.40
CA GLU A 153 -11.41 1.61 -6.92
C GLU A 153 -11.37 1.75 -8.45
N GLY A 154 -10.37 2.46 -8.95
CA GLY A 154 -10.10 2.58 -10.38
C GLY A 154 -8.83 1.83 -10.75
N ILE A 155 -8.86 1.07 -11.83
CA ILE A 155 -7.74 0.26 -12.32
C ILE A 155 -7.13 0.93 -13.54
N PHE A 156 -5.85 1.27 -13.46
CA PHE A 156 -5.06 1.79 -14.58
C PHE A 156 -4.67 0.69 -15.55
N LEU A 157 -4.41 1.08 -16.76
CA LEU A 157 -3.79 0.26 -17.79
C LEU A 157 -2.29 0.58 -17.91
N SER A 158 -1.55 -0.28 -18.61
CA SER A 158 -0.19 -0.04 -19.07
C SER A 158 0.03 -0.81 -20.36
N GLY A 159 0.25 -0.10 -21.47
CA GLY A 159 0.35 -0.70 -22.81
C GLY A 159 -0.90 -1.49 -23.21
N GLY A 160 -2.09 -1.07 -22.79
CA GLY A 160 -3.35 -1.75 -23.04
C GLY A 160 -3.64 -2.96 -22.15
N PHE A 161 -2.79 -3.27 -21.17
CA PHE A 161 -2.99 -4.35 -20.20
C PHE A 161 -3.39 -3.79 -18.85
N ILE A 162 -4.13 -4.58 -18.06
CA ILE A 162 -4.45 -4.28 -16.67
C ILE A 162 -3.16 -4.11 -15.87
N ALA A 163 -3.05 -3.01 -15.13
CA ALA A 163 -1.85 -2.68 -14.35
C ALA A 163 -2.10 -2.75 -12.83
N GLU A 164 -2.54 -1.65 -12.25
CA GLU A 164 -2.77 -1.54 -10.80
C GLU A 164 -3.92 -0.57 -10.50
N GLY A 165 -4.43 -0.61 -9.28
CA GLY A 165 -5.41 0.36 -8.79
C GLY A 165 -4.81 1.72 -8.44
N THR A 166 -5.67 2.70 -8.09
CA THR A 166 -5.21 4.02 -7.64
C THR A 166 -4.40 3.92 -6.34
N ARG A 167 -4.58 2.86 -5.55
CA ARG A 167 -3.86 2.57 -4.29
C ARG A 167 -3.66 1.07 -4.02
N THR A 168 -4.03 0.21 -4.95
CA THR A 168 -4.08 -1.24 -4.78
C THR A 168 -3.35 -1.96 -5.90
N ASN A 169 -2.91 -3.21 -5.64
CA ASN A 169 -2.63 -4.14 -6.72
C ASN A 169 -3.88 -4.99 -6.99
N ILE A 170 -3.97 -5.57 -8.17
CA ILE A 170 -5.08 -6.41 -8.60
C ILE A 170 -4.62 -7.85 -8.82
N PHE A 171 -5.50 -8.78 -8.48
CA PHE A 171 -5.36 -10.21 -8.69
C PHE A 171 -6.64 -10.77 -9.31
N TRP A 172 -6.50 -11.85 -10.05
CA TRP A 172 -7.65 -12.63 -10.51
C TRP A 172 -7.40 -14.13 -10.34
N VAL A 173 -8.48 -14.87 -10.27
CA VAL A 173 -8.48 -16.33 -10.20
C VAL A 173 -9.07 -16.87 -11.48
N LYS A 174 -8.44 -17.88 -12.06
CA LYS A 174 -8.96 -18.63 -13.18
C LYS A 174 -8.54 -20.09 -13.05
N ASP A 175 -9.50 -21.01 -13.16
CA ASP A 175 -9.27 -22.46 -13.07
C ASP A 175 -8.46 -22.87 -11.82
N GLY A 176 -8.75 -22.22 -10.67
CA GLY A 176 -8.09 -22.48 -9.39
C GLY A 176 -6.67 -21.92 -9.24
N LYS A 177 -6.15 -21.20 -10.23
CA LYS A 177 -4.86 -20.52 -10.18
C LYS A 177 -5.04 -19.03 -9.90
N VAL A 178 -4.05 -18.41 -9.27
CA VAL A 178 -4.02 -16.98 -8.98
C VAL A 178 -3.08 -16.27 -9.93
N PHE A 179 -3.52 -15.14 -10.43
CA PHE A 179 -2.76 -14.31 -11.35
C PHE A 179 -2.68 -12.87 -10.84
N THR A 180 -1.62 -12.16 -11.24
CA THR A 180 -1.45 -10.72 -10.98
C THR A 180 -0.62 -10.10 -12.10
N PRO A 181 -0.77 -8.79 -12.40
CA PRO A 181 0.06 -8.14 -13.40
C PRO A 181 1.56 -8.19 -13.04
N PRO A 182 2.45 -8.33 -14.03
CA PRO A 182 3.90 -8.34 -13.81
C PRO A 182 4.46 -6.94 -13.54
N LEU A 183 5.56 -6.86 -12.80
CA LEU A 183 6.15 -5.59 -12.35
C LEU A 183 6.68 -4.73 -13.50
N ASN A 184 7.01 -5.31 -14.65
CA ASN A 184 7.49 -4.57 -15.83
C ASN A 184 6.39 -3.72 -16.50
N LEU A 185 5.14 -3.79 -16.06
CA LEU A 185 4.08 -2.83 -16.38
C LEU A 185 4.23 -1.50 -15.62
N GLY A 186 5.26 -1.35 -14.79
CA GLY A 186 5.52 -0.14 -14.03
C GLY A 186 4.68 0.01 -12.78
N ILE A 187 4.07 -1.08 -12.33
CA ILE A 187 3.27 -1.11 -11.09
C ILE A 187 4.13 -1.14 -9.84
N LEU A 188 3.56 -0.69 -8.74
CA LEU A 188 4.21 -0.80 -7.44
C LEU A 188 4.29 -2.27 -7.00
N ASN A 189 5.50 -2.73 -6.60
CA ASN A 189 5.63 -3.99 -5.90
C ASN A 189 5.08 -3.85 -4.46
N GLY A 190 3.78 -4.11 -4.30
CA GLY A 190 3.07 -3.95 -3.03
C GLY A 190 3.58 -4.92 -1.97
N ILE A 191 3.70 -4.46 -0.70
CA ILE A 191 4.06 -5.35 0.41
C ILE A 191 2.98 -6.44 0.55
N THR A 192 1.71 -6.05 0.58
CA THR A 192 0.58 -7.00 0.64
C THR A 192 0.55 -7.91 -0.59
N ARG A 193 0.86 -7.40 -1.80
CA ARG A 193 0.98 -8.22 -3.02
C ARG A 193 2.01 -9.33 -2.82
N SER A 194 3.19 -9.00 -2.33
CA SER A 194 4.27 -9.98 -2.09
C SER A 194 3.87 -11.02 -1.03
N LYS A 195 3.19 -10.60 0.05
CA LYS A 195 2.68 -11.52 1.09
C LYS A 195 1.62 -12.48 0.53
N ILE A 196 0.70 -11.99 -0.31
CA ILE A 196 -0.31 -12.84 -0.96
C ILE A 196 0.33 -13.90 -1.86
N ILE A 197 1.32 -13.51 -2.67
CA ILE A 197 2.05 -14.47 -3.51
C ILE A 197 2.71 -15.56 -2.66
N MET A 198 3.33 -15.17 -1.53
CA MET A 198 3.94 -16.11 -0.59
C MET A 198 2.90 -17.02 0.06
N ILE A 199 1.77 -16.46 0.56
CA ILE A 199 0.67 -17.23 1.15
C ILE A 199 0.15 -18.28 0.16
N CYS A 200 -0.14 -17.89 -1.07
CA CYS A 200 -0.63 -18.81 -2.08
C CYS A 200 0.35 -19.97 -2.33
N LYS A 201 1.64 -19.65 -2.52
CA LYS A 201 2.67 -20.64 -2.84
C LYS A 201 3.03 -21.55 -1.66
N GLU A 202 3.27 -20.96 -0.49
CA GLU A 202 3.87 -21.65 0.64
C GLU A 202 2.85 -22.23 1.62
N LYS A 203 1.70 -21.54 1.82
CA LYS A 203 0.68 -21.99 2.78
C LYS A 203 -0.48 -22.72 2.12
N LEU A 204 -0.91 -22.27 0.95
CA LEU A 204 -2.10 -22.83 0.29
C LEU A 204 -1.77 -23.80 -0.86
N SER A 205 -0.51 -23.92 -1.27
CA SER A 205 -0.08 -24.74 -2.43
C SER A 205 -0.82 -24.37 -3.71
N ILE A 206 -1.11 -23.08 -3.91
CA ILE A 206 -1.80 -22.55 -5.08
C ILE A 206 -0.77 -21.94 -6.03
N GLU A 207 -0.87 -22.29 -7.31
CA GLU A 207 -0.04 -21.72 -8.36
C GLU A 207 -0.34 -20.21 -8.52
N VAL A 208 0.72 -19.40 -8.54
CA VAL A 208 0.62 -17.95 -8.80
C VAL A 208 1.50 -17.60 -9.97
N SER A 209 0.90 -16.95 -10.98
CA SER A 209 1.60 -16.44 -12.17
C SER A 209 1.48 -14.92 -12.28
N GLU A 210 2.56 -14.31 -12.76
CA GLU A 210 2.54 -12.90 -13.17
C GLU A 210 2.30 -12.84 -14.68
N GLU A 211 1.13 -12.29 -15.09
CA GLU A 211 0.69 -12.34 -16.48
C GLU A 211 0.10 -11.02 -16.97
N PHE A 212 0.30 -10.75 -18.25
CA PHE A 212 -0.37 -9.67 -18.95
C PHE A 212 -1.81 -10.09 -19.25
N VAL A 213 -2.78 -9.29 -18.81
CA VAL A 213 -4.20 -9.53 -19.07
C VAL A 213 -4.84 -8.29 -19.68
N LYS A 214 -5.63 -8.45 -20.71
CA LYS A 214 -6.43 -7.37 -21.29
C LYS A 214 -7.70 -7.13 -20.48
N PRO A 215 -8.28 -5.92 -20.56
CA PRO A 215 -9.55 -5.61 -19.91
C PRO A 215 -10.68 -6.58 -20.21
N GLU A 216 -10.75 -7.09 -21.42
CA GLU A 216 -11.78 -8.04 -21.84
C GLU A 216 -11.56 -9.41 -21.19
N ASP A 217 -10.31 -9.86 -21.07
CA ASP A 217 -9.97 -11.18 -20.58
C ASP A 217 -10.17 -11.28 -19.06
N ILE A 218 -9.90 -10.21 -18.28
CA ILE A 218 -10.15 -10.21 -16.83
C ILE A 218 -11.65 -10.29 -16.52
N MET A 219 -12.53 -9.88 -17.44
CA MET A 219 -13.99 -10.03 -17.28
C MET A 219 -14.41 -11.51 -17.28
N GLU A 220 -13.58 -12.42 -17.82
CA GLU A 220 -13.82 -13.87 -17.84
C GLU A 220 -13.20 -14.62 -16.65
N ALA A 221 -12.64 -13.91 -15.69
CA ALA A 221 -12.10 -14.50 -14.46
C ALA A 221 -13.22 -15.17 -13.62
N ASP A 222 -12.83 -16.13 -12.80
CA ASP A 222 -13.73 -16.76 -11.83
C ASP A 222 -13.92 -15.85 -10.61
N GLU A 223 -12.84 -15.19 -10.18
CA GLU A 223 -12.82 -14.24 -9.06
C GLU A 223 -11.82 -13.12 -9.35
N VAL A 224 -12.10 -11.92 -8.84
CA VAL A 224 -11.16 -10.79 -8.86
C VAL A 224 -11.07 -10.19 -7.46
N PHE A 225 -9.87 -9.86 -7.03
CA PHE A 225 -9.65 -9.21 -5.74
C PHE A 225 -8.51 -8.18 -5.78
N LEU A 226 -8.55 -7.27 -4.86
CA LEU A 226 -7.55 -6.20 -4.70
C LEU A 226 -6.71 -6.43 -3.47
N SER A 227 -5.49 -5.89 -3.47
CA SER A 227 -4.62 -5.91 -2.30
C SER A 227 -4.01 -4.54 -2.00
N GLY A 228 -3.80 -4.26 -0.71
CA GLY A 228 -3.15 -3.03 -0.25
C GLY A 228 -2.97 -3.06 1.27
N SER A 229 -1.95 -2.36 1.79
CA SER A 229 -1.57 -2.46 3.20
C SER A 229 -2.69 -2.11 4.18
N VAL A 230 -3.56 -1.19 3.81
CA VAL A 230 -4.70 -0.78 4.64
C VAL A 230 -5.94 -1.61 4.34
N LEU A 231 -6.17 -1.96 3.07
CA LEU A 231 -7.29 -2.78 2.62
C LEU A 231 -7.14 -4.25 3.07
N GLY A 232 -5.91 -4.76 3.13
CA GLY A 232 -5.67 -6.20 3.16
C GLY A 232 -6.02 -6.82 1.81
N VAL A 233 -6.99 -7.73 1.80
CA VAL A 233 -7.57 -8.35 0.60
C VAL A 233 -9.02 -7.90 0.45
N GLY A 234 -9.36 -7.34 -0.72
CA GLY A 234 -10.70 -6.86 -1.04
C GLY A 234 -11.34 -7.61 -2.19
N SER A 235 -12.43 -8.37 -1.95
CA SER A 235 -13.15 -9.12 -2.99
C SER A 235 -13.96 -8.20 -3.89
N VAL A 236 -13.80 -8.33 -5.20
CA VAL A 236 -14.51 -7.53 -6.20
C VAL A 236 -15.83 -8.23 -6.57
N ARG A 237 -16.92 -7.50 -6.43
CA ARG A 237 -18.25 -7.91 -6.88
C ARG A 237 -18.53 -7.49 -8.29
N LYS A 238 -18.08 -6.30 -8.69
CA LYS A 238 -18.42 -5.74 -10.00
C LYS A 238 -17.22 -5.05 -10.66
N ILE A 239 -17.03 -5.33 -11.94
CA ILE A 239 -16.11 -4.60 -12.83
C ILE A 239 -16.93 -3.83 -13.85
N ILE A 240 -16.56 -2.57 -14.07
CA ILE A 240 -17.11 -1.68 -15.11
C ILE A 240 -16.00 -1.39 -16.11
N HIS A 241 -16.26 -1.64 -17.40
CA HIS A 241 -15.34 -1.31 -18.48
C HIS A 241 -16.12 -0.93 -19.77
N ASN A 242 -15.84 0.27 -20.31
CA ASN A 242 -16.45 0.77 -21.55
C ASN A 242 -18.00 0.62 -21.59
N GLY A 243 -18.68 0.94 -20.47
CA GLY A 243 -20.12 0.84 -20.32
C GLY A 243 -20.67 -0.58 -20.16
N LYS A 244 -19.80 -1.61 -20.16
CA LYS A 244 -20.17 -2.98 -19.83
C LYS A 244 -19.89 -3.26 -18.36
N GLU A 245 -20.70 -4.12 -17.77
CA GLU A 245 -20.57 -4.57 -16.39
C GLU A 245 -20.38 -6.10 -16.33
N ARG A 246 -19.49 -6.55 -15.45
CA ARG A 246 -19.37 -7.95 -15.04
C ARG A 246 -19.63 -8.04 -13.54
N ILE A 247 -20.53 -8.92 -13.17
CA ILE A 247 -20.85 -9.23 -11.76
C ILE A 247 -20.30 -10.60 -11.43
N PHE A 248 -19.48 -10.69 -10.38
CA PHE A 248 -18.93 -11.93 -9.86
C PHE A 248 -19.80 -12.46 -8.74
N ASP A 249 -19.97 -13.78 -8.71
CA ASP A 249 -20.65 -14.48 -7.62
C ASP A 249 -19.63 -14.73 -6.49
N ILE A 250 -19.55 -13.78 -5.57
CA ILE A 250 -18.59 -13.83 -4.44
C ILE A 250 -18.97 -14.88 -3.40
N ASP A 251 -20.18 -15.43 -3.44
CA ASP A 251 -20.63 -16.51 -2.55
C ASP A 251 -20.21 -17.89 -3.08
N LYS A 252 -19.94 -17.98 -4.38
CA LYS A 252 -19.50 -19.20 -5.05
C LYS A 252 -17.97 -19.39 -4.99
N PHE A 253 -17.20 -18.30 -5.04
CA PHE A 253 -15.74 -18.31 -5.06
C PHE A 253 -15.20 -17.67 -3.79
N HIS A 254 -14.35 -18.39 -3.05
CA HIS A 254 -13.95 -18.01 -1.69
C HIS A 254 -12.45 -17.81 -1.53
N LEU A 255 -11.67 -17.87 -2.63
CA LEU A 255 -10.23 -17.87 -2.51
C LEU A 255 -9.69 -16.55 -1.92
N SER A 256 -10.27 -15.42 -2.29
CA SER A 256 -9.89 -14.12 -1.69
C SER A 256 -10.19 -14.07 -0.19
N SER A 257 -11.24 -14.75 0.30
CA SER A 257 -11.54 -14.79 1.73
C SER A 257 -10.54 -15.69 2.47
N ILE A 258 -10.16 -16.82 1.92
CA ILE A 258 -9.13 -17.72 2.48
C ILE A 258 -7.77 -16.98 2.55
N ILE A 259 -7.38 -16.30 1.46
CA ILE A 259 -6.16 -15.52 1.42
C ILE A 259 -6.19 -14.36 2.45
N ARG A 260 -7.34 -13.73 2.63
CA ARG A 260 -7.54 -12.67 3.65
C ARG A 260 -7.31 -13.18 5.05
N ASP A 261 -7.87 -14.34 5.37
CA ASP A 261 -7.73 -14.96 6.69
C ASP A 261 -6.27 -15.36 6.97
N GLU A 262 -5.57 -15.91 5.99
CA GLU A 262 -4.15 -16.25 6.11
C GLU A 262 -3.27 -15.00 6.21
N LEU A 263 -3.61 -13.92 5.46
CA LEU A 263 -2.93 -12.63 5.58
C LEU A 263 -3.10 -12.05 6.99
N TYR A 264 -4.31 -12.10 7.54
CA TYR A 264 -4.57 -11.60 8.89
C TYR A 264 -3.79 -12.38 9.97
N LYS A 265 -3.65 -13.69 9.84
CA LYS A 265 -2.79 -14.49 10.72
C LYS A 265 -1.34 -14.04 10.62
N MET A 266 -0.84 -13.82 9.41
CA MET A 266 0.53 -13.33 9.18
C MET A 266 0.74 -11.92 9.73
N GLU A 267 -0.27 -11.04 9.65
CA GLU A 267 -0.22 -9.71 10.27
C GLU A 267 -0.11 -9.79 11.80
N LEU A 268 -0.85 -10.72 12.43
CA LEU A 268 -0.76 -10.95 13.88
C LEU A 268 0.59 -11.53 14.28
N GLU A 269 1.15 -12.46 13.52
CA GLU A 269 2.49 -13.00 13.74
C GLU A 269 3.57 -11.90 13.64
N ASP A 270 3.48 -11.02 12.63
CA ASP A 270 4.43 -9.93 12.43
C ASP A 270 4.45 -8.94 13.61
N ILE A 271 3.28 -8.52 14.09
CA ILE A 271 3.20 -7.59 15.23
C ILE A 271 3.59 -8.26 16.56
N GLN A 272 3.43 -9.57 16.71
CA GLN A 272 3.91 -10.30 17.88
C GLN A 272 5.45 -10.33 17.90
N LEU A 273 6.09 -10.64 16.77
CA LEU A 273 7.55 -10.61 16.64
C LEU A 273 8.12 -9.22 16.92
N LEU A 274 7.43 -8.15 16.51
CA LEU A 274 7.81 -6.79 16.88
C LEU A 274 7.79 -6.58 18.39
N SER A 275 6.85 -7.16 19.12
CA SER A 275 6.74 -7.03 20.57
C SER A 275 7.87 -7.70 21.33
N GLU A 276 8.40 -8.81 20.80
CA GLU A 276 9.51 -9.54 21.42
C GLU A 276 10.85 -8.81 21.25
N PHE A 277 11.01 -8.05 20.16
CA PHE A 277 12.22 -7.26 19.89
C PHE A 277 12.23 -5.87 20.55
N TRP A 278 11.04 -5.32 20.84
CA TRP A 278 10.84 -3.98 21.40
C TRP A 278 10.10 -4.08 22.73
N SER A 279 10.72 -4.74 23.73
CA SER A 279 10.32 -4.56 25.12
C SER A 279 10.66 -3.11 25.50
N GLU A 280 9.63 -2.34 25.82
CA GLU A 280 9.52 -0.91 26.13
C GLU A 280 10.84 -0.11 26.20
N PRO A 281 10.99 0.96 25.40
CA PRO A 281 12.03 1.96 25.65
C PRO A 281 11.81 2.55 27.03
N SER A 282 12.87 2.68 27.81
CA SER A 282 12.82 3.31 29.13
C SER A 282 12.19 4.71 29.02
N GLU A 283 11.36 5.12 29.98
CA GLU A 283 10.63 6.40 30.04
C GLU A 283 11.50 7.67 29.83
N ASN A 284 12.80 7.51 29.68
CA ASN A 284 13.78 8.59 29.52
C ASN A 284 14.01 9.05 28.06
N GLU A 285 13.42 8.39 27.07
CA GLU A 285 13.55 8.77 25.64
C GLU A 285 12.42 9.67 25.12
N ILE A 286 11.44 9.98 25.97
CA ILE A 286 10.32 10.88 25.66
C ILE A 286 10.48 12.16 26.47
N ARG A 287 11.36 13.05 26.04
CA ARG A 287 11.33 14.47 26.49
C ARG A 287 11.79 15.39 25.39
#